data_989a1e2d0e91ba14e23d42858f98c719
#
_entry.id   989a1e2d0e91ba14e23d42858f98c719
#
_cell.length_a   1.000
_cell.length_b   1.000
_cell.length_c   1.000
_cell.angle_alpha   90.00
_cell.angle_beta   90.00
_cell.angle_gamma   90.00
#
_symmetry.space_group_name_H-M   'P 1'
#
loop_
_entity.id
_entity.type
_entity.pdbx_description
1 polymer ?
#
loop_
_entity_poly.entity_id
_entity_poly.type
_entity_poly.pdbx_seq_one_letter_code
_entity_poly.pdbx_strand_id
1 'polypeptide(L)'
;MKNSLFLSLLALCALPVLGENETGLSFDVNAGTQGAGVSLGYKLNPSVRLRLRGAMLSYEQNDNWSDSQAQLKLHGNNIGLLVDIFPGEGNFYFTAGLNFSENKMRCSSSIDRKPGMDGTATVGGIEYTILEGTHAELNGKYSWNHAQPYIGIGYQDTILESDTFYYSLDLGVNFMGSGNLTVSGTDNLRYHDTATGEWKPATESVMEQSIRKEGRDFFKIADDLNVYPVIQFAIGARF
;
A
#
# COMPACT_ATOMS: atom_id res chain seq x y z
N MET A 1 -22.12 12.40 -7.39
CA MET A 1 -21.48 11.63 -8.48
C MET A 1 -20.74 10.36 -8.00
N LYS A 2 -21.03 9.83 -6.80
CA LYS A 2 -20.32 8.60 -6.26
C LYS A 2 -21.07 7.27 -6.50
N ASN A 3 -22.29 7.30 -6.99
CA ASN A 3 -23.13 6.10 -7.14
C ASN A 3 -23.13 5.49 -8.55
N SER A 4 -22.49 6.14 -9.52
CA SER A 4 -22.47 5.66 -10.91
C SER A 4 -21.42 4.56 -11.17
N LEU A 5 -20.33 4.53 -10.37
CA LEU A 5 -19.28 3.50 -10.54
C LEU A 5 -19.71 2.13 -10.03
N PHE A 6 -20.57 2.07 -9.01
CA PHE A 6 -21.07 0.81 -8.44
C PHE A 6 -22.06 0.09 -9.37
N LEU A 7 -22.84 0.84 -10.13
CA LEU A 7 -23.81 0.24 -11.08
C LEU A 7 -23.13 -0.32 -12.35
N SER A 8 -22.00 0.27 -12.77
CA SER A 8 -21.25 -0.24 -13.92
C SER A 8 -20.48 -1.53 -13.61
N LEU A 9 -20.11 -1.76 -12.34
CA LEU A 9 -19.44 -2.99 -11.93
C LEU A 9 -20.41 -4.18 -11.87
N LEU A 10 -21.68 -3.95 -11.54
CA LEU A 10 -22.72 -4.99 -11.55
C LEU A 10 -23.14 -5.41 -12.97
N ALA A 11 -22.99 -4.54 -13.95
CA ALA A 11 -23.34 -4.84 -15.35
C ALA A 11 -22.32 -5.75 -16.04
N LEU A 12 -21.09 -5.85 -15.52
CA LEU A 12 -20.07 -6.79 -16.03
C LEU A 12 -20.35 -8.24 -15.63
N CYS A 13 -21.17 -8.47 -14.60
CA CYS A 13 -21.59 -9.81 -14.16
C CYS A 13 -22.64 -10.46 -15.08
N ALA A 14 -23.12 -9.75 -16.10
CA ALA A 14 -24.14 -10.24 -17.04
C ALA A 14 -23.56 -10.66 -18.41
N LEU A 15 -22.30 -11.15 -18.44
CA LEU A 15 -21.80 -11.79 -19.65
C LEU A 15 -22.46 -13.15 -19.82
N PRO A 16 -22.98 -13.46 -21.01
CA PRO A 16 -23.64 -14.74 -21.24
C PRO A 16 -22.67 -15.90 -21.09
N VAL A 17 -23.09 -16.89 -20.32
CA VAL A 17 -22.44 -18.21 -20.24
C VAL A 17 -22.40 -18.80 -21.63
N LEU A 18 -21.26 -18.77 -22.28
CA LEU A 18 -21.05 -19.43 -23.57
C LEU A 18 -20.05 -20.56 -23.36
N GLY A 19 -20.59 -21.77 -23.30
CA GLY A 19 -19.88 -23.00 -23.67
C GLY A 19 -19.30 -23.84 -22.55
N GLU A 20 -19.75 -25.09 -22.52
CA GLU A 20 -19.15 -26.23 -21.82
C GLU A 20 -17.74 -26.52 -22.34
N ASN A 21 -16.74 -25.86 -21.79
CA ASN A 21 -15.33 -26.26 -21.94
C ASN A 21 -14.62 -26.07 -20.61
N GLU A 22 -13.82 -27.02 -20.19
CA GLU A 22 -13.01 -27.02 -18.97
C GLU A 22 -11.96 -25.89 -18.91
N THR A 23 -11.79 -25.17 -20.01
CA THR A 23 -10.98 -23.94 -20.10
C THR A 23 -11.89 -22.74 -19.91
N GLY A 24 -11.91 -22.19 -18.69
CA GLY A 24 -12.90 -21.17 -18.37
C GLY A 24 -12.27 -19.85 -17.98
N LEU A 25 -12.94 -18.77 -18.39
CA LEU A 25 -12.73 -17.44 -17.86
C LEU A 25 -13.37 -17.36 -16.47
N SER A 26 -12.73 -16.68 -15.53
CA SER A 26 -13.31 -16.35 -14.22
C SER A 26 -13.13 -14.88 -13.91
N PHE A 27 -14.08 -14.34 -13.17
CA PHE A 27 -14.04 -12.99 -12.65
C PHE A 27 -14.38 -13.02 -11.17
N ASP A 28 -13.62 -12.29 -10.36
CA ASP A 28 -13.91 -12.12 -8.93
C ASP A 28 -13.76 -10.68 -8.45
N VAL A 29 -14.46 -10.39 -7.37
CA VAL A 29 -14.27 -9.19 -6.53
C VAL A 29 -13.53 -9.65 -5.29
N ASN A 30 -12.51 -8.93 -4.91
CA ASN A 30 -11.67 -9.31 -3.80
C ASN A 30 -11.44 -8.17 -2.80
N ALA A 31 -11.16 -8.53 -1.54
CA ALA A 31 -10.83 -7.59 -0.48
C ALA A 31 -9.86 -8.23 0.51
N GLY A 32 -8.93 -7.43 1.02
CA GLY A 32 -7.94 -7.90 1.99
C GLY A 32 -6.87 -6.87 2.32
N THR A 33 -5.69 -7.34 2.66
CA THR A 33 -4.59 -6.46 3.07
C THR A 33 -4.10 -5.55 1.94
N GLN A 34 -4.25 -5.95 0.67
CA GLN A 34 -3.95 -5.10 -0.50
C GLN A 34 -5.08 -4.13 -0.86
N GLY A 35 -6.16 -4.11 -0.08
CA GLY A 35 -7.36 -3.31 -0.34
C GLY A 35 -8.45 -4.09 -1.04
N ALA A 36 -9.37 -3.35 -1.67
CA ALA A 36 -10.45 -3.91 -2.47
C ALA A 36 -10.08 -3.89 -3.95
N GLY A 37 -10.57 -4.90 -4.69
CA GLY A 37 -10.19 -5.04 -6.08
C GLY A 37 -11.01 -6.05 -6.86
N VAL A 38 -10.47 -6.38 -8.04
CA VAL A 38 -11.06 -7.37 -8.96
C VAL A 38 -9.96 -8.25 -9.54
N SER A 39 -10.32 -9.46 -9.94
CA SER A 39 -9.42 -10.35 -10.67
C SER A 39 -10.12 -10.95 -11.89
N LEU A 40 -9.30 -11.19 -12.93
CA LEU A 40 -9.64 -11.99 -14.08
C LEU A 40 -8.75 -13.23 -14.10
N GLY A 41 -9.34 -14.40 -14.13
CA GLY A 41 -8.64 -15.67 -14.24
C GLY A 41 -8.94 -16.36 -15.55
N TYR A 42 -7.92 -17.00 -16.12
CA TYR A 42 -8.06 -17.87 -17.27
C TYR A 42 -7.45 -19.23 -16.98
N LYS A 43 -8.28 -20.26 -16.90
CA LYS A 43 -7.86 -21.63 -16.64
C LYS A 43 -7.33 -22.24 -17.93
N LEU A 44 -6.02 -22.47 -18.02
CA LEU A 44 -5.34 -23.06 -19.16
C LEU A 44 -5.63 -24.57 -19.27
N ASN A 45 -5.68 -25.22 -18.12
CA ASN A 45 -6.01 -26.64 -17.97
C ASN A 45 -6.47 -26.88 -16.51
N PRO A 46 -6.93 -28.07 -16.11
CA PRO A 46 -7.41 -28.33 -14.76
C PRO A 46 -6.43 -27.95 -13.64
N SER A 47 -5.13 -28.02 -13.92
CA SER A 47 -4.06 -27.79 -12.92
C SER A 47 -3.47 -26.40 -12.94
N VAL A 48 -3.73 -25.54 -13.97
CA VAL A 48 -3.05 -24.24 -14.14
C VAL A 48 -4.03 -23.14 -14.52
N ARG A 49 -3.99 -22.03 -13.76
CA ARG A 49 -4.75 -20.81 -14.03
C ARG A 49 -3.80 -19.61 -14.12
N LEU A 50 -3.98 -18.78 -15.12
CA LEU A 50 -3.41 -17.42 -15.17
C LEU A 50 -4.41 -16.46 -14.52
N ARG A 51 -3.92 -15.53 -13.69
CA ARG A 51 -4.76 -14.55 -13.00
C ARG A 51 -4.16 -13.16 -13.10
N LEU A 52 -4.96 -12.21 -13.57
CA LEU A 52 -4.69 -10.79 -13.50
C LEU A 52 -5.51 -10.22 -12.33
N ARG A 53 -4.85 -9.62 -11.34
CA ARG A 53 -5.50 -9.04 -10.16
C ARG A 53 -5.21 -7.56 -10.08
N GLY A 54 -6.23 -6.74 -9.88
CA GLY A 54 -6.11 -5.33 -9.54
C GLY A 54 -6.67 -5.08 -8.15
N ALA A 55 -5.96 -4.33 -7.30
CA ALA A 55 -6.44 -3.95 -5.98
C ALA A 55 -5.98 -2.53 -5.60
N MET A 56 -6.80 -1.83 -4.83
CA MET A 56 -6.55 -0.46 -4.38
C MET A 56 -6.78 -0.35 -2.88
N LEU A 57 -5.79 0.21 -2.17
CA LEU A 57 -5.86 0.55 -0.75
C LEU A 57 -5.71 2.06 -0.60
N SER A 58 -6.62 2.68 0.13
CA SER A 58 -6.50 4.08 0.53
C SER A 58 -6.97 4.22 1.97
N TYR A 59 -6.06 4.68 2.82
CA TYR A 59 -6.33 4.97 4.22
C TYR A 59 -5.76 6.34 4.56
N GLU A 60 -6.56 7.17 5.22
CA GLU A 60 -6.19 8.50 5.64
C GLU A 60 -6.60 8.70 7.10
N GLN A 61 -5.64 9.12 7.92
CA GLN A 61 -5.87 9.50 9.29
C GLN A 61 -5.34 10.91 9.54
N ASN A 62 -6.17 11.72 10.17
CA ASN A 62 -5.85 13.09 10.52
C ASN A 62 -5.94 13.23 12.04
N ASP A 63 -4.86 13.65 12.68
CA ASP A 63 -4.82 13.99 14.09
C ASP A 63 -4.54 15.48 14.23
N ASN A 64 -5.46 16.20 14.88
CA ASN A 64 -5.36 17.63 15.12
C ASN A 64 -5.07 17.86 16.61
N TRP A 65 -3.93 18.46 16.92
CA TRP A 65 -3.58 18.96 18.25
C TRP A 65 -3.55 20.48 18.21
N SER A 66 -3.84 21.13 19.31
CA SER A 66 -4.13 22.59 19.43
C SER A 66 -3.44 23.53 18.44
N ASP A 67 -2.17 23.32 18.12
CA ASP A 67 -1.37 24.16 17.21
C ASP A 67 -0.56 23.36 16.18
N SER A 68 -0.78 22.04 16.11
CA SER A 68 -0.14 21.15 15.12
C SER A 68 -1.14 20.19 14.50
N GLN A 69 -0.97 19.92 13.22
CA GLN A 69 -1.76 18.95 12.48
C GLN A 69 -0.82 17.85 11.97
N ALA A 70 -1.18 16.62 12.25
CA ALA A 70 -0.49 15.46 11.70
C ALA A 70 -1.43 14.65 10.79
N GLN A 71 -0.98 14.34 9.61
CA GLN A 71 -1.73 13.56 8.63
C GLN A 71 -0.92 12.36 8.19
N LEU A 72 -1.53 11.17 8.29
CA LEU A 72 -1.00 9.93 7.74
C LEU A 72 -1.85 9.47 6.56
N LYS A 73 -1.24 9.29 5.40
CA LYS A 73 -1.89 8.73 4.21
C LYS A 73 -1.16 7.47 3.77
N LEU A 74 -1.90 6.38 3.70
CA LEU A 74 -1.46 5.13 3.08
C LEU A 74 -2.17 5.00 1.74
N HIS A 75 -1.41 4.81 0.68
CA HIS A 75 -1.92 4.61 -0.66
C HIS A 75 -1.20 3.43 -1.31
N GLY A 76 -2.00 2.50 -1.81
CA GLY A 76 -1.50 1.33 -2.52
C GLY A 76 -2.37 1.04 -3.74
N ASN A 77 -1.72 0.98 -4.90
CA ASN A 77 -2.32 0.45 -6.13
C ASN A 77 -1.49 -0.76 -6.54
N ASN A 78 -2.16 -1.88 -6.76
CA ASN A 78 -1.51 -3.14 -7.09
C ASN A 78 -2.13 -3.72 -8.35
N ILE A 79 -1.28 -4.14 -9.30
CA ILE A 79 -1.66 -4.96 -10.46
C ILE A 79 -0.78 -6.20 -10.43
N GLY A 80 -1.39 -7.38 -10.26
CA GLY A 80 -0.70 -8.65 -10.17
C GLY A 80 -0.90 -9.51 -11.41
N LEU A 81 0.21 -10.06 -11.93
CA LEU A 81 0.22 -11.14 -12.90
C LEU A 81 0.62 -12.42 -12.18
N LEU A 82 -0.32 -13.34 -12.02
CA LEU A 82 -0.19 -14.50 -11.14
C LEU A 82 -0.42 -15.78 -11.92
N VAL A 83 0.25 -16.83 -11.51
CA VAL A 83 0.02 -18.21 -11.97
C VAL A 83 -0.38 -19.02 -10.75
N ASP A 84 -1.54 -19.64 -10.82
CA ASP A 84 -2.04 -20.56 -9.80
C ASP A 84 -1.88 -22.00 -10.29
N ILE A 85 -1.30 -22.85 -9.47
CA ILE A 85 -1.06 -24.27 -9.73
C ILE A 85 -1.89 -25.09 -8.75
N PHE A 86 -2.78 -25.94 -9.25
CA PHE A 86 -3.69 -26.81 -8.49
C PHE A 86 -3.14 -28.24 -8.46
N PRO A 87 -2.46 -28.69 -7.39
CA PRO A 87 -1.98 -30.05 -7.28
C PRO A 87 -3.16 -31.01 -7.19
N GLY A 88 -3.19 -32.02 -8.07
CA GLY A 88 -4.25 -33.02 -8.08
C GLY A 88 -5.63 -32.48 -8.42
N GLU A 89 -5.70 -31.33 -9.09
CA GLU A 89 -6.97 -30.70 -9.54
C GLU A 89 -7.95 -30.38 -8.39
N GLY A 90 -7.41 -30.24 -7.17
CA GLY A 90 -8.20 -29.98 -5.97
C GLY A 90 -8.50 -28.49 -5.76
N ASN A 91 -9.04 -28.18 -4.59
CA ASN A 91 -9.43 -26.83 -4.19
C ASN A 91 -8.26 -25.94 -3.71
N PHE A 92 -7.14 -26.56 -3.32
CA PHE A 92 -5.92 -25.86 -2.94
C PHE A 92 -5.07 -25.53 -4.16
N TYR A 93 -4.40 -24.35 -4.11
CA TYR A 93 -3.46 -23.97 -5.15
C TYR A 93 -2.26 -23.22 -4.57
N PHE A 94 -1.14 -23.32 -5.26
CA PHE A 94 0.04 -22.50 -5.06
C PHE A 94 0.00 -21.36 -6.06
N THR A 95 0.35 -20.16 -5.60
CA THR A 95 0.41 -18.98 -6.45
C THR A 95 1.83 -18.44 -6.49
N ALA A 96 2.31 -18.11 -7.67
CA ALA A 96 3.53 -17.32 -7.86
C ALA A 96 3.28 -16.26 -8.95
N GLY A 97 4.01 -15.15 -8.87
CA GLY A 97 3.90 -14.10 -9.87
C GLY A 97 4.59 -12.80 -9.51
N LEU A 98 4.19 -11.74 -10.18
CA LEU A 98 4.69 -10.39 -10.00
C LEU A 98 3.53 -9.44 -9.73
N ASN A 99 3.64 -8.67 -8.66
CA ASN A 99 2.79 -7.52 -8.40
C ASN A 99 3.54 -6.24 -8.78
N PHE A 100 2.91 -5.41 -9.58
CA PHE A 100 3.34 -4.05 -9.87
C PHE A 100 2.57 -3.12 -8.93
N SER A 101 3.29 -2.53 -7.98
CA SER A 101 2.69 -1.81 -6.88
C SER A 101 3.20 -0.38 -6.80
N GLU A 102 2.30 0.54 -6.51
CA GLU A 102 2.63 1.89 -6.07
C GLU A 102 2.26 2.06 -4.60
N ASN A 103 2.98 1.36 -3.73
CA ASN A 103 2.76 1.46 -2.29
C ASN A 103 3.53 2.67 -1.74
N LYS A 104 2.80 3.62 -1.16
CA LYS A 104 3.35 4.87 -0.63
C LYS A 104 2.73 5.17 0.72
N MET A 105 3.57 5.51 1.68
CA MET A 105 3.15 6.10 2.95
C MET A 105 3.61 7.55 2.97
N ARG A 106 2.69 8.46 3.29
CA ARG A 106 2.99 9.88 3.46
C ARG A 106 2.60 10.30 4.86
N CYS A 107 3.54 10.98 5.51
CA CYS A 107 3.31 11.65 6.78
C CYS A 107 3.52 13.14 6.55
N SER A 108 2.54 13.95 6.86
CA SER A 108 2.65 15.40 6.81
C SER A 108 2.41 15.96 8.20
N SER A 109 3.25 16.88 8.64
CA SER A 109 3.06 17.62 9.88
C SER A 109 3.17 19.11 9.59
N SER A 110 2.25 19.90 10.11
CA SER A 110 2.26 21.33 9.99
C SER A 110 2.18 21.98 11.38
N ILE A 111 2.94 23.05 11.56
CA ILE A 111 3.00 23.83 12.81
C ILE A 111 2.93 25.30 12.47
N ASP A 112 2.03 26.03 13.18
CA ASP A 112 1.94 27.47 13.17
C ASP A 112 2.65 28.03 14.42
N ARG A 113 3.75 28.78 14.24
CA ARG A 113 4.42 29.44 15.35
C ARG A 113 3.81 30.80 15.61
N LYS A 114 2.99 30.90 16.66
CA LYS A 114 2.45 32.18 17.15
C LYS A 114 3.52 32.97 17.92
N PRO A 115 3.42 34.31 17.96
CA PRO A 115 4.29 35.15 18.80
C PRO A 115 4.29 34.72 20.26
N GLY A 116 5.49 34.59 20.86
CA GLY A 116 5.66 34.17 22.25
C GLY A 116 5.61 32.66 22.51
N MET A 117 5.46 31.84 21.47
CA MET A 117 5.52 30.37 21.57
C MET A 117 6.97 29.90 21.41
N ASP A 118 7.40 28.95 22.26
CA ASP A 118 8.66 28.24 22.02
C ASP A 118 8.54 27.45 20.71
N GLY A 119 9.36 27.79 19.74
CA GLY A 119 9.33 27.23 18.39
C GLY A 119 10.46 26.27 18.14
N THR A 120 11.08 25.72 19.18
CA THR A 120 12.15 24.75 19.04
C THR A 120 11.64 23.33 19.27
N ALA A 121 12.13 22.39 18.46
CA ALA A 121 11.86 20.97 18.62
C ALA A 121 13.13 20.17 18.30
N THR A 122 13.40 19.12 19.05
CA THR A 122 14.54 18.23 18.81
C THR A 122 14.07 16.97 18.14
N VAL A 123 14.62 16.65 16.96
CA VAL A 123 14.35 15.43 16.20
C VAL A 123 15.68 14.76 15.89
N GLY A 124 15.85 13.51 16.31
CA GLY A 124 17.08 12.74 16.11
C GLY A 124 18.33 13.35 16.72
N GLY A 125 18.16 14.20 17.77
CA GLY A 125 19.24 14.92 18.42
C GLY A 125 19.72 16.17 17.67
N ILE A 126 18.97 16.62 16.66
CA ILE A 126 19.14 17.91 15.97
C ILE A 126 18.00 18.82 16.40
N GLU A 127 18.37 20.04 16.84
CA GLU A 127 17.42 21.07 17.23
C GLU A 127 16.94 21.83 15.99
N TYR A 128 15.63 21.94 15.83
CA TYR A 128 14.98 22.68 14.77
C TYR A 128 14.21 23.86 15.33
N THR A 129 14.14 24.94 14.56
CA THR A 129 13.31 26.10 14.86
C THR A 129 12.58 26.58 13.63
N ILE A 130 11.43 27.22 13.87
CA ILE A 130 10.61 27.87 12.86
C ILE A 130 10.64 29.38 13.16
N LEU A 131 10.72 30.21 12.14
CA LEU A 131 10.67 31.66 12.31
C LEU A 131 9.34 32.08 12.94
N GLU A 132 9.39 33.02 13.88
CA GLU A 132 8.23 33.53 14.59
C GLU A 132 7.20 34.16 13.62
N GLY A 133 5.91 33.86 13.83
CA GLY A 133 4.83 34.34 12.97
C GLY A 133 4.74 33.62 11.62
N THR A 134 5.43 32.49 11.44
CA THR A 134 5.39 31.72 10.18
C THR A 134 4.80 30.33 10.37
N HIS A 135 4.39 29.76 9.25
CA HIS A 135 3.91 28.39 9.10
C HIS A 135 5.03 27.51 8.57
N ALA A 136 5.20 26.32 9.13
CA ALA A 136 6.13 25.33 8.59
C ALA A 136 5.41 23.98 8.37
N GLU A 137 5.79 23.33 7.27
CA GLU A 137 5.34 21.99 6.94
C GLU A 137 6.56 21.05 6.82
N LEU A 138 6.39 19.85 7.33
CA LEU A 138 7.33 18.75 7.18
C LEU A 138 6.59 17.60 6.52
N ASN A 139 7.10 17.14 5.38
CA ASN A 139 6.51 16.06 4.61
C ASN A 139 7.50 14.91 4.49
N GLY A 140 7.12 13.74 4.95
CA GLY A 140 7.83 12.49 4.78
C GLY A 140 7.08 11.57 3.80
N LYS A 141 7.78 10.99 2.84
CA LYS A 141 7.25 10.00 1.91
C LYS A 141 8.14 8.77 1.94
N TYR A 142 7.55 7.64 2.29
CA TYR A 142 8.19 6.35 2.20
C TYR A 142 7.57 5.54 1.05
N SER A 143 8.40 4.98 0.17
CA SER A 143 7.95 4.25 -1.02
C SER A 143 8.78 2.98 -1.20
N TRP A 144 8.15 1.93 -1.70
CA TRP A 144 8.77 0.63 -1.99
C TRP A 144 8.93 0.40 -3.49
N ASN A 145 9.66 -0.66 -3.85
CA ASN A 145 9.87 -1.03 -5.25
C ASN A 145 8.56 -1.29 -5.97
N HIS A 146 8.50 -0.89 -7.24
CA HIS A 146 7.31 -1.07 -8.07
C HIS A 146 7.05 -2.54 -8.44
N ALA A 147 8.09 -3.30 -8.77
CA ALA A 147 7.97 -4.72 -9.11
C ALA A 147 8.27 -5.57 -7.88
N GLN A 148 7.28 -6.34 -7.45
CA GLN A 148 7.31 -7.13 -6.22
C GLN A 148 6.99 -8.58 -6.56
N PRO A 149 7.97 -9.50 -6.49
CA PRO A 149 7.68 -10.93 -6.57
C PRO A 149 6.67 -11.34 -5.50
N TYR A 150 5.77 -12.23 -5.88
CA TYR A 150 4.71 -12.77 -5.01
C TYR A 150 4.77 -14.29 -4.99
N ILE A 151 4.62 -14.86 -3.81
CA ILE A 151 4.37 -16.29 -3.61
C ILE A 151 3.25 -16.45 -2.57
N GLY A 152 2.45 -17.48 -2.75
CA GLY A 152 1.35 -17.75 -1.83
C GLY A 152 0.72 -19.13 -2.01
N ILE A 153 -0.24 -19.38 -1.17
CA ILE A 153 -1.14 -20.52 -1.23
C ILE A 153 -2.57 -19.99 -1.22
N GLY A 154 -3.46 -20.73 -1.83
CA GLY A 154 -4.86 -20.37 -1.80
C GLY A 154 -5.76 -21.59 -1.72
N TYR A 155 -6.98 -21.32 -1.33
CA TYR A 155 -8.07 -22.28 -1.33
C TYR A 155 -9.27 -21.66 -2.04
N GLN A 156 -9.93 -22.42 -2.89
CA GLN A 156 -11.19 -22.02 -3.52
C GLN A 156 -12.20 -23.15 -3.45
N ASP A 157 -13.47 -22.78 -3.33
CA ASP A 157 -14.56 -23.75 -3.36
C ASP A 157 -15.80 -23.12 -3.95
N THR A 158 -16.76 -23.95 -4.33
CA THR A 158 -18.03 -23.51 -4.91
C THR A 158 -18.98 -22.98 -3.84
N ILE A 159 -19.85 -22.06 -4.24
CA ILE A 159 -20.91 -21.52 -3.39
C ILE A 159 -22.22 -22.22 -3.77
N LEU A 160 -22.95 -22.76 -2.77
CA LEU A 160 -24.27 -23.36 -2.94
C LEU A 160 -24.29 -24.52 -3.96
N GLU A 161 -23.24 -25.33 -4.01
CA GLU A 161 -23.11 -26.45 -4.97
C GLU A 161 -23.21 -26.00 -6.44
N SER A 162 -22.94 -24.70 -6.70
CA SER A 162 -23.00 -24.14 -8.06
C SER A 162 -21.63 -24.20 -8.69
N ASP A 163 -21.49 -24.78 -9.86
CA ASP A 163 -20.24 -24.81 -10.63
C ASP A 163 -19.85 -23.41 -11.11
N THR A 164 -20.80 -22.48 -11.15
CA THR A 164 -20.60 -21.10 -11.61
C THR A 164 -19.98 -20.20 -10.54
N PHE A 165 -20.50 -20.22 -9.30
CA PHE A 165 -20.07 -19.30 -8.26
C PHE A 165 -19.06 -19.94 -7.32
N TYR A 166 -18.04 -19.17 -6.95
CA TYR A 166 -16.98 -19.63 -6.05
C TYR A 166 -16.55 -18.55 -5.07
N TYR A 167 -15.94 -18.96 -3.97
CA TYR A 167 -15.15 -18.12 -3.11
C TYR A 167 -13.70 -18.58 -3.10
N SER A 168 -12.78 -17.68 -2.78
CA SER A 168 -11.38 -18.04 -2.58
C SER A 168 -10.75 -17.23 -1.45
N LEU A 169 -9.72 -17.83 -0.84
CA LEU A 169 -8.86 -17.23 0.16
C LEU A 169 -7.42 -17.40 -0.29
N ASP A 170 -6.71 -16.30 -0.48
CA ASP A 170 -5.28 -16.25 -0.78
C ASP A 170 -4.49 -15.83 0.47
N LEU A 171 -3.43 -16.57 0.79
CA LEU A 171 -2.45 -16.24 1.80
C LEU A 171 -1.07 -16.23 1.15
N GLY A 172 -0.33 -15.14 1.28
CA GLY A 172 0.96 -15.06 0.62
C GLY A 172 1.81 -13.89 1.11
N VAL A 173 2.90 -13.67 0.40
CA VAL A 173 3.83 -12.59 0.68
C VAL A 173 4.28 -11.92 -0.62
N ASN A 174 4.33 -10.58 -0.60
CA ASN A 174 5.03 -9.78 -1.59
C ASN A 174 6.43 -9.45 -1.09
N PHE A 175 7.43 -9.63 -1.93
CA PHE A 175 8.79 -9.19 -1.66
C PHE A 175 8.95 -7.76 -2.16
N MET A 176 8.88 -6.80 -1.23
CA MET A 176 8.85 -5.37 -1.57
C MET A 176 10.23 -4.76 -1.82
N GLY A 177 11.30 -5.43 -1.35
CA GLY A 177 12.64 -4.84 -1.34
C GLY A 177 12.76 -3.68 -0.35
N SER A 178 13.92 -3.01 -0.39
CA SER A 178 14.19 -1.88 0.50
C SER A 178 13.34 -0.67 0.14
N GLY A 179 12.81 -0.01 1.16
CA GLY A 179 12.05 1.22 0.97
C GLY A 179 12.95 2.45 0.83
N ASN A 180 12.42 3.50 0.23
CA ASN A 180 13.09 4.78 0.08
C ASN A 180 12.30 5.87 0.81
N LEU A 181 12.98 6.57 1.75
CA LEU A 181 12.46 7.74 2.46
C LEU A 181 12.88 9.00 1.73
N THR A 182 11.92 9.84 1.41
CA THR A 182 12.14 11.21 0.92
C THR A 182 11.49 12.16 1.91
N VAL A 183 12.23 13.19 2.32
CA VAL A 183 11.76 14.21 3.27
C VAL A 183 11.86 15.58 2.62
N SER A 184 10.83 16.39 2.77
CA SER A 184 10.84 17.79 2.34
C SER A 184 10.20 18.67 3.43
N GLY A 185 10.69 19.88 3.56
CA GLY A 185 10.18 20.89 4.49
C GLY A 185 10.09 22.25 3.82
N THR A 186 9.39 23.18 4.46
CA THR A 186 9.33 24.57 4.00
C THR A 186 10.63 25.30 4.28
N ASP A 187 10.91 26.35 3.49
CA ASP A 187 12.14 27.16 3.62
C ASP A 187 12.28 27.89 4.97
N ASN A 188 11.21 27.94 5.75
CA ASN A 188 11.18 28.56 7.09
C ASN A 188 11.74 27.69 8.20
N LEU A 189 11.98 26.40 7.91
CA LEU A 189 12.54 25.46 8.87
C LEU A 189 14.06 25.61 8.93
N ARG A 190 14.60 25.84 10.12
CA ARG A 190 16.04 25.94 10.38
C ARG A 190 16.49 24.89 11.38
N TYR A 191 17.73 24.44 11.26
CA TYR A 191 18.36 23.55 12.21
C TYR A 191 19.58 24.21 12.87
N HIS A 192 19.87 23.85 14.11
CA HIS A 192 21.04 24.28 14.81
C HIS A 192 22.23 23.39 14.43
N ASP A 193 23.20 23.98 13.74
CA ASP A 193 24.43 23.27 13.38
C ASP A 193 25.38 23.30 14.59
N THR A 194 25.52 22.19 15.28
CA THR A 194 26.36 22.06 16.48
C THR A 194 27.83 22.24 16.19
N ALA A 195 28.30 22.12 14.96
CA ALA A 195 29.69 22.32 14.60
C ALA A 195 30.06 23.82 14.48
N THR A 196 29.13 24.65 14.02
CA THR A 196 29.34 26.09 13.83
C THR A 196 28.61 26.94 14.86
N GLY A 197 27.64 26.38 15.61
CA GLY A 197 26.80 27.12 16.55
C GLY A 197 25.75 28.02 15.88
N GLU A 198 25.53 27.86 14.57
CA GLU A 198 24.66 28.74 13.79
C GLU A 198 23.35 28.04 13.38
N TRP A 199 22.29 28.85 13.21
CA TRP A 199 21.02 28.41 12.64
C TRP A 199 21.08 28.46 11.12
N LYS A 200 20.99 27.27 10.46
CA LYS A 200 21.03 27.12 9.01
C LYS A 200 19.68 26.65 8.47
N PRO A 201 19.34 26.98 7.21
CA PRO A 201 18.15 26.40 6.56
C PRO A 201 18.21 24.87 6.59
N ALA A 202 17.10 24.23 6.97
CA ALA A 202 17.03 22.77 7.02
C ALA A 202 17.04 22.20 5.58
N THR A 203 18.06 21.40 5.27
CA THR A 203 18.14 20.70 3.99
C THR A 203 17.45 19.34 4.07
N GLU A 204 16.99 18.84 2.93
CA GLU A 204 16.35 17.51 2.85
C GLU A 204 17.22 16.40 3.48
N SER A 205 18.52 16.42 3.23
CA SER A 205 19.47 15.44 3.78
C SER A 205 19.59 15.48 5.30
N VAL A 206 19.58 16.68 5.91
CA VAL A 206 19.63 16.84 7.37
C VAL A 206 18.31 16.37 7.99
N MET A 207 17.19 16.72 7.39
CA MET A 207 15.86 16.27 7.83
C MET A 207 15.71 14.76 7.73
N GLU A 208 16.12 14.16 6.63
CA GLU A 208 16.09 12.70 6.45
C GLU A 208 16.94 12.00 7.51
N GLN A 209 18.16 12.47 7.75
CA GLN A 209 19.06 11.89 8.74
C GLN A 209 18.49 11.94 10.16
N SER A 210 17.89 13.07 10.55
CA SER A 210 17.30 13.22 11.89
C SER A 210 16.06 12.35 12.05
N ILE A 211 15.18 12.27 11.05
CA ILE A 211 14.01 11.42 11.09
C ILE A 211 14.40 9.93 11.14
N ARG A 212 15.38 9.51 10.33
CA ARG A 212 15.92 8.13 10.40
C ARG A 212 16.54 7.82 11.76
N LYS A 213 17.19 8.79 12.38
CA LYS A 213 17.81 8.60 13.70
C LYS A 213 16.76 8.54 14.82
N GLU A 214 15.73 9.38 14.76
CA GLU A 214 14.61 9.38 15.72
C GLU A 214 13.78 8.11 15.59
N GLY A 215 13.41 7.75 14.38
CA GLY A 215 12.64 6.54 14.05
C GLY A 215 13.48 5.30 13.82
N ARG A 216 14.70 5.19 14.36
CA ARG A 216 15.65 4.12 14.04
C ARG A 216 15.05 2.73 14.13
N ASP A 217 14.32 2.43 15.18
CA ASP A 217 13.72 1.11 15.39
C ASP A 217 12.62 0.82 14.37
N PHE A 218 11.80 1.83 14.05
CA PHE A 218 10.77 1.72 13.01
C PHE A 218 11.40 1.52 11.62
N PHE A 219 12.38 2.34 11.24
CA PHE A 219 13.03 2.24 9.93
C PHE A 219 13.83 0.94 9.81
N LYS A 220 14.46 0.48 10.89
CA LYS A 220 15.11 -0.82 10.91
C LYS A 220 14.11 -1.95 10.64
N ILE A 221 12.97 -1.94 11.32
CA ILE A 221 11.88 -2.90 11.04
C ILE A 221 11.37 -2.75 9.61
N ALA A 222 11.16 -1.53 9.12
CA ALA A 222 10.66 -1.28 7.76
C ALA A 222 11.67 -1.68 6.67
N ASP A 223 12.96 -1.49 6.91
CA ASP A 223 14.05 -1.90 6.02
C ASP A 223 14.32 -3.41 6.08
N ASP A 224 14.14 -4.04 7.27
CA ASP A 224 14.25 -5.49 7.46
C ASP A 224 13.00 -6.23 6.97
N LEU A 225 11.81 -5.60 7.00
CA LEU A 225 10.55 -6.12 6.49
C LEU A 225 10.49 -6.00 4.95
N ASN A 226 11.37 -6.73 4.28
CA ASN A 226 11.36 -6.84 2.82
C ASN A 226 10.12 -7.59 2.28
N VAL A 227 9.20 -7.97 3.15
CA VAL A 227 8.01 -8.75 2.80
C VAL A 227 6.74 -8.11 3.34
N TYR A 228 5.70 -8.11 2.51
CA TYR A 228 4.36 -7.66 2.87
C TYR A 228 3.41 -8.85 2.89
N PRO A 229 2.77 -9.16 4.04
CA PRO A 229 1.82 -10.25 4.13
C PRO A 229 0.55 -9.92 3.34
N VAL A 230 0.12 -10.86 2.51
CA VAL A 230 -1.10 -10.74 1.70
C VAL A 230 -2.12 -11.75 2.21
N ILE A 231 -3.26 -11.23 2.65
CA ILE A 231 -4.47 -12.01 2.96
C ILE A 231 -5.56 -11.41 2.09
N GLN A 232 -6.13 -12.20 1.18
CA GLN A 232 -7.13 -11.72 0.24
C GLN A 232 -8.28 -12.72 0.16
N PHE A 233 -9.49 -12.25 0.36
CA PHE A 233 -10.72 -13.00 0.17
C PHE A 233 -11.39 -12.55 -1.12
N ALA A 234 -11.96 -13.48 -1.88
CA ALA A 234 -12.69 -13.16 -3.11
C ALA A 234 -13.98 -13.99 -3.25
N ILE A 235 -14.92 -13.39 -3.96
CA ILE A 235 -16.13 -14.06 -4.45
C ILE A 235 -16.21 -13.80 -5.95
N GLY A 236 -16.48 -14.84 -6.73
CA GLY A 236 -16.46 -14.76 -8.18
C GLY A 236 -17.35 -15.72 -8.89
N ALA A 237 -17.31 -15.64 -10.22
CA ALA A 237 -18.00 -16.53 -11.12
C ALA A 237 -17.06 -17.06 -12.21
N ARG A 238 -17.36 -18.29 -12.69
CA ARG A 238 -16.69 -18.96 -13.82
C ARG A 238 -17.63 -18.98 -15.01
N PHE A 239 -17.05 -18.88 -16.22
CA PHE A 239 -17.78 -18.83 -17.50
C PHE A 239 -17.19 -19.81 -18.49
#